data_d602480ecc46873b3469235750951db7
#
_entry.id   d602480ecc46873b3469235750951db7
#
_cell.length_a   1.000
_cell.length_b   1.000
_cell.length_c   1.000
_cell.angle_alpha   90.00
_cell.angle_beta   90.00
_cell.angle_gamma   90.00
#
_symmetry.space_group_name_H-M   'P 1'
#
loop_
_entity.id
_entity.type
_entity.pdbx_description
1 polymer ?
#
loop_
_entity_poly.entity_id
_entity_poly.type
_entity_poly.pdbx_seq_one_letter_code
_entity_poly.pdbx_strand_id
1 'polypeptide(L)'
;ENEEEVNMLIKHSGTTKANNINLNVGSAKNLLARAVNIPGDLIATSASQKDGVITLGGGGSVVVAGNLSANDNGSINIEGDFVSLGGKIDVSGNTGGSITISSQGETALSADLNASSTNDDGGNIMVTSSSNIVQSHGSVLNVSGTNKGGTISLSSKKDIISSGDMSASGTFLHGGRIDIEANNSIRLLSSSINVSGATQ
;
A
#
# COMPACT_ATOMS: atom_id res chain seq x y z
N GLU A 1 40.28 -10.34 -5.04
CA GLU A 1 39.31 -9.73 -4.10
C GLU A 1 37.93 -10.04 -4.62
N ASN A 2 37.14 -10.84 -3.89
CA ASN A 2 35.73 -11.11 -4.23
C ASN A 2 34.95 -9.83 -4.01
N GLU A 3 34.48 -9.20 -5.09
CA GLU A 3 33.39 -8.24 -5.01
C GLU A 3 32.12 -9.02 -4.64
N GLU A 4 31.79 -9.06 -3.35
CA GLU A 4 30.44 -9.42 -2.94
C GLU A 4 29.50 -8.34 -3.51
N GLU A 5 28.71 -8.70 -4.52
CA GLU A 5 27.62 -7.86 -5.00
C GLU A 5 26.71 -7.54 -3.82
N VAL A 6 26.68 -6.27 -3.42
CA VAL A 6 25.74 -5.79 -2.41
C VAL A 6 24.35 -5.74 -3.05
N ASN A 7 23.64 -6.85 -2.98
CA ASN A 7 22.30 -6.98 -3.59
C ASN A 7 21.17 -6.25 -2.80
N MET A 8 21.52 -5.60 -1.67
CA MET A 8 20.52 -5.02 -0.77
C MET A 8 21.14 -3.97 0.15
N LEU A 9 20.57 -2.77 0.24
CA LEU A 9 21.06 -1.69 1.11
C LEU A 9 20.39 -1.66 2.48
N ILE A 10 19.08 -1.90 2.57
CA ILE A 10 18.36 -2.03 3.82
C ILE A 10 17.68 -3.39 3.86
N LYS A 11 18.00 -4.19 4.87
CA LYS A 11 17.27 -5.41 5.23
C LYS A 11 16.77 -5.30 6.65
N HIS A 12 15.47 -5.39 6.84
CA HIS A 12 14.85 -5.43 8.15
C HIS A 12 14.08 -6.74 8.32
N SER A 13 14.50 -7.59 9.24
CA SER A 13 13.93 -8.93 9.47
C SER A 13 13.33 -9.11 10.87
N GLY A 14 13.41 -8.09 11.73
CA GLY A 14 12.79 -8.08 13.06
C GLY A 14 11.51 -7.28 13.12
N THR A 15 11.07 -6.92 14.33
CA THR A 15 9.96 -6.02 14.56
C THR A 15 10.47 -4.67 15.07
N THR A 16 10.10 -3.58 14.42
CA THR A 16 10.39 -2.22 14.88
C THR A 16 9.10 -1.52 15.26
N LYS A 17 9.08 -0.88 16.43
CA LYS A 17 7.99 -0.03 16.92
C LYS A 17 8.51 1.36 17.20
N ALA A 18 7.92 2.39 16.60
CA ALA A 18 8.28 3.79 16.78
C ALA A 18 7.10 4.70 16.40
N ASN A 19 7.16 5.98 16.75
CA ASN A 19 6.15 6.94 16.31
C ASN A 19 6.23 7.15 14.79
N ASN A 20 7.44 7.30 14.27
CA ASN A 20 7.69 7.43 12.84
C ASN A 20 8.82 6.47 12.45
N ILE A 21 8.64 5.80 11.32
CA ILE A 21 9.64 4.91 10.74
C ILE A 21 9.94 5.41 9.33
N ASN A 22 11.21 5.75 9.08
CA ASN A 22 11.67 6.18 7.77
C ASN A 22 12.86 5.31 7.36
N LEU A 23 12.68 4.51 6.33
CA LEU A 23 13.73 3.70 5.71
C LEU A 23 13.90 4.18 4.27
N ASN A 24 14.92 4.97 4.04
CA ASN A 24 15.22 5.57 2.75
C ASN A 24 16.64 5.27 2.32
N VAL A 25 16.81 4.89 1.08
CA VAL A 25 18.09 4.68 0.45
C VAL A 25 18.32 5.80 -0.56
N GLY A 26 19.25 6.70 -0.27
CA GLY A 26 19.70 7.71 -1.21
C GLY A 26 20.27 7.08 -2.49
N SER A 27 20.30 7.82 -3.57
CA SER A 27 20.62 7.41 -4.96
C SER A 27 21.63 6.28 -5.12
N ALA A 28 21.14 5.06 -5.26
CA ALA A 28 21.92 3.89 -5.65
C ALA A 28 21.47 3.37 -7.03
N LYS A 29 21.23 4.28 -7.95
CA LYS A 29 20.53 4.02 -9.22
C LYS A 29 21.16 2.98 -10.15
N ASN A 30 22.40 2.56 -9.93
CA ASN A 30 23.14 1.74 -10.91
C ASN A 30 23.75 0.44 -10.38
N LEU A 31 23.59 0.07 -9.11
CA LEU A 31 24.34 -1.06 -8.53
C LEU A 31 23.48 -2.12 -7.82
N LEU A 32 22.16 -1.94 -7.63
CA LEU A 32 21.41 -2.82 -6.72
C LEU A 32 20.07 -3.28 -7.28
N ALA A 33 19.83 -4.58 -7.19
CA ALA A 33 18.54 -5.18 -7.55
C ALA A 33 17.43 -4.83 -6.54
N ARG A 34 17.77 -4.54 -5.28
CA ARG A 34 16.82 -4.19 -4.20
C ARG A 34 17.41 -3.15 -3.26
N ALA A 35 16.78 -1.99 -3.14
CA ALA A 35 17.18 -0.96 -2.20
C ALA A 35 16.65 -1.21 -0.78
N VAL A 36 15.38 -1.60 -0.66
CA VAL A 36 14.70 -1.85 0.61
C VAL A 36 14.03 -3.23 0.57
N ASN A 37 14.31 -4.07 1.56
CA ASN A 37 13.68 -5.37 1.73
C ASN A 37 13.22 -5.54 3.19
N ILE A 38 11.92 -5.72 3.38
CA ILE A 38 11.27 -5.84 4.69
C ILE A 38 10.60 -7.21 4.80
N PRO A 39 11.33 -8.26 5.20
CA PRO A 39 10.73 -9.54 5.61
C PRO A 39 10.13 -9.51 7.03
N GLY A 40 10.49 -8.52 7.86
CA GLY A 40 9.96 -8.33 9.20
C GLY A 40 8.83 -7.31 9.27
N ASP A 41 8.39 -6.97 10.48
CA ASP A 41 7.26 -6.09 10.72
C ASP A 41 7.71 -4.67 11.12
N LEU A 42 7.05 -3.66 10.57
CA LEU A 42 7.19 -2.27 10.99
C LEU A 42 5.85 -1.77 11.55
N ILE A 43 5.90 -1.24 12.77
CA ILE A 43 4.72 -0.73 13.46
C ILE A 43 4.99 0.72 13.89
N ALA A 44 4.33 1.67 13.25
CA ALA A 44 4.39 3.06 13.62
C ALA A 44 3.21 3.42 14.55
N THR A 45 3.53 3.89 15.75
CA THR A 45 2.55 4.35 16.73
C THR A 45 2.97 5.72 17.23
N SER A 46 2.09 6.72 17.18
CA SER A 46 2.39 8.01 17.81
C SER A 46 2.19 7.93 19.33
N ALA A 47 2.78 8.85 20.08
CA ALA A 47 2.59 8.96 21.52
C ALA A 47 1.13 9.27 21.92
N SER A 48 0.32 9.78 20.99
CA SER A 48 -1.11 10.05 21.13
C SER A 48 -2.01 8.93 20.58
N GLN A 49 -1.47 7.79 20.20
CA GLN A 49 -2.16 6.69 19.51
C GLN A 49 -2.79 7.06 18.15
N LYS A 50 -2.34 8.14 17.53
CA LYS A 50 -2.80 8.60 16.21
C LYS A 50 -1.62 9.00 15.35
N ASP A 51 -1.82 8.94 14.02
CA ASP A 51 -0.92 9.52 13.01
C ASP A 51 0.50 8.93 12.97
N GLY A 52 0.68 7.63 13.21
CA GLY A 52 1.96 6.95 12.94
C GLY A 52 2.33 7.04 11.45
N VAL A 53 3.62 7.19 11.14
CA VAL A 53 4.08 7.29 9.75
C VAL A 53 5.15 6.24 9.46
N ILE A 54 4.95 5.47 8.39
CA ILE A 54 5.99 4.61 7.80
C ILE A 54 6.33 5.16 6.42
N THR A 55 7.60 5.42 6.17
CA THR A 55 8.09 5.78 4.85
C THR A 55 9.18 4.82 4.42
N LEU A 56 8.96 4.16 3.29
CA LEU A 56 9.93 3.28 2.64
C LEU A 56 10.25 3.86 1.27
N GLY A 57 11.51 4.10 0.98
CA GLY A 57 11.84 4.71 -0.31
C GLY A 57 13.31 4.75 -0.63
N GLY A 58 13.60 5.29 -1.80
CA GLY A 58 14.95 5.46 -2.35
C GLY A 58 15.03 5.04 -3.80
N GLY A 59 16.20 5.17 -4.40
CA GLY A 59 16.48 4.62 -5.73
C GLY A 59 16.58 3.10 -5.67
N GLY A 60 15.80 2.39 -6.47
CA GLY A 60 15.83 0.94 -6.58
C GLY A 60 14.52 0.26 -6.15
N SER A 61 14.55 -1.07 -6.02
CA SER A 61 13.36 -1.86 -5.73
C SER A 61 13.02 -1.88 -4.23
N VAL A 62 11.74 -1.75 -3.91
CA VAL A 62 11.20 -1.96 -2.56
C VAL A 62 10.45 -3.27 -2.52
N VAL A 63 10.87 -4.18 -1.64
CA VAL A 63 10.21 -5.48 -1.43
C VAL A 63 9.77 -5.58 0.03
N VAL A 64 8.50 -5.76 0.25
CA VAL A 64 7.90 -5.95 1.57
C VAL A 64 7.24 -7.32 1.60
N ALA A 65 7.69 -8.20 2.48
CA ALA A 65 7.08 -9.51 2.72
C ALA A 65 6.45 -9.62 4.13
N GLY A 66 6.87 -8.75 5.05
CA GLY A 66 6.30 -8.62 6.39
C GLY A 66 5.11 -7.67 6.45
N ASN A 67 4.71 -7.31 7.68
CA ASN A 67 3.58 -6.43 7.91
C ASN A 67 4.02 -5.00 8.20
N LEU A 68 3.29 -4.04 7.65
CA LEU A 68 3.43 -2.63 7.99
C LEU A 68 2.14 -2.17 8.67
N SER A 69 2.25 -1.54 9.83
CA SER A 69 1.08 -1.05 10.57
C SER A 69 1.29 0.37 11.08
N ALA A 70 0.39 1.27 10.71
CA ALA A 70 0.32 2.65 11.19
C ALA A 70 -1.15 3.01 11.43
N ASN A 71 -1.76 2.36 12.42
CA ASN A 71 -3.20 2.40 12.69
C ASN A 71 -3.68 3.79 13.16
N ASP A 72 -5.01 3.97 13.17
CA ASP A 72 -5.72 5.17 13.65
C ASP A 72 -5.28 6.46 12.94
N ASN A 73 -5.68 6.60 11.68
CA ASN A 73 -5.36 7.75 10.82
C ASN A 73 -3.86 7.88 10.47
N GLY A 74 -3.09 6.81 10.60
CA GLY A 74 -1.68 6.80 10.22
C GLY A 74 -1.46 6.82 8.71
N SER A 75 -0.20 6.90 8.30
CA SER A 75 0.16 6.87 6.88
C SER A 75 1.32 5.93 6.57
N ILE A 76 1.21 5.25 5.44
CA ILE A 76 2.27 4.40 4.89
C ILE A 76 2.58 4.88 3.47
N ASN A 77 3.81 5.34 3.26
CA ASN A 77 4.30 5.85 1.99
C ASN A 77 5.41 4.94 1.46
N ILE A 78 5.24 4.41 0.26
CA ILE A 78 6.20 3.50 -0.38
C ILE A 78 6.55 4.04 -1.76
N GLU A 79 7.84 4.26 -2.01
CA GLU A 79 8.34 4.76 -3.28
C GLU A 79 9.55 3.92 -3.74
N GLY A 80 9.56 3.50 -5.02
CA GLY A 80 10.67 2.72 -5.58
C GLY A 80 10.68 2.69 -7.09
N ASP A 81 11.77 2.17 -7.67
CA ASP A 81 11.80 1.88 -9.11
C ASP A 81 10.88 0.70 -9.44
N PHE A 82 10.87 -0.32 -8.60
CA PHE A 82 9.95 -1.45 -8.61
C PHE A 82 9.41 -1.64 -7.18
N VAL A 83 8.11 -1.92 -7.03
CA VAL A 83 7.49 -2.15 -5.72
C VAL A 83 6.80 -3.51 -5.71
N SER A 84 7.17 -4.37 -4.75
CA SER A 84 6.53 -5.67 -4.53
C SER A 84 6.08 -5.79 -3.07
N LEU A 85 4.77 -5.91 -2.87
CA LEU A 85 4.16 -5.95 -1.55
C LEU A 85 3.49 -7.30 -1.31
N GLY A 86 3.92 -7.97 -0.24
CA GLY A 86 3.27 -9.11 0.38
C GLY A 86 2.89 -8.80 1.84
N GLY A 87 2.29 -9.75 2.55
CA GLY A 87 1.88 -9.55 3.94
C GLY A 87 0.66 -8.64 4.08
N LYS A 88 0.63 -7.82 5.13
CA LYS A 88 -0.47 -6.89 5.42
C LYS A 88 0.03 -5.47 5.60
N ILE A 89 -0.59 -4.53 4.91
CA ILE A 89 -0.31 -3.10 5.00
C ILE A 89 -1.55 -2.45 5.63
N ASP A 90 -1.45 -2.01 6.88
CA ASP A 90 -2.61 -1.66 7.70
C ASP A 90 -2.51 -0.25 8.30
N VAL A 91 -3.44 0.59 7.94
CA VAL A 91 -3.66 1.93 8.51
C VAL A 91 -5.11 2.09 8.99
N SER A 92 -5.79 0.97 9.23
CA SER A 92 -7.16 0.96 9.73
C SER A 92 -7.24 1.34 11.21
N GLY A 93 -8.42 1.70 11.67
CA GLY A 93 -8.66 2.02 13.08
C GLY A 93 -10.02 2.64 13.31
N ASN A 94 -10.13 3.51 14.31
CA ASN A 94 -11.34 4.31 14.52
C ASN A 94 -11.62 5.20 13.32
N THR A 95 -10.57 5.77 12.73
CA THR A 95 -10.58 6.51 11.47
C THR A 95 -9.65 5.81 10.49
N GLY A 96 -10.01 5.75 9.22
CA GLY A 96 -9.16 5.18 8.17
C GLY A 96 -7.98 6.10 7.84
N GLY A 97 -6.79 5.54 7.68
CA GLY A 97 -5.58 6.27 7.33
C GLY A 97 -5.30 6.34 5.82
N SER A 98 -4.05 6.55 5.44
CA SER A 98 -3.63 6.69 4.05
C SER A 98 -2.49 5.74 3.68
N ILE A 99 -2.64 5.01 2.58
CA ILE A 99 -1.59 4.21 1.95
C ILE A 99 -1.29 4.81 0.57
N THR A 100 -0.05 5.23 0.37
CA THR A 100 0.41 5.78 -0.90
C THR A 100 1.58 4.94 -1.44
N ILE A 101 1.45 4.44 -2.66
CA ILE A 101 2.46 3.64 -3.34
C ILE A 101 2.78 4.30 -4.67
N SER A 102 4.06 4.52 -4.94
CA SER A 102 4.55 5.10 -6.20
C SER A 102 5.71 4.29 -6.75
N SER A 103 5.64 3.92 -8.03
CA SER A 103 6.74 3.23 -8.69
C SER A 103 7.07 3.81 -10.07
N GLN A 104 8.36 3.78 -10.43
CA GLN A 104 8.82 4.10 -11.78
C GLN A 104 8.67 2.90 -12.73
N GLY A 105 8.69 1.68 -12.20
CA GLY A 105 8.46 0.43 -12.90
C GLY A 105 7.15 -0.22 -12.46
N GLU A 106 7.12 -1.55 -12.46
CA GLU A 106 5.93 -2.32 -12.09
C GLU A 106 5.65 -2.27 -10.58
N THR A 107 4.36 -2.23 -10.23
CA THR A 107 3.88 -2.46 -8.86
C THR A 107 3.16 -3.80 -8.79
N ALA A 108 3.68 -4.72 -7.97
CA ALA A 108 3.07 -6.01 -7.68
C ALA A 108 2.42 -5.99 -6.28
N LEU A 109 1.10 -6.18 -6.23
CA LEU A 109 0.29 -6.16 -5.02
C LEU A 109 -0.21 -7.58 -4.70
N SER A 110 0.49 -8.29 -3.82
CA SER A 110 0.03 -9.54 -3.21
C SER A 110 -0.37 -9.35 -1.74
N ALA A 111 -0.20 -8.13 -1.24
CA ALA A 111 -0.56 -7.72 0.10
C ALA A 111 -2.05 -7.38 0.21
N ASP A 112 -2.58 -7.53 1.43
CA ASP A 112 -3.82 -6.85 1.82
C ASP A 112 -3.49 -5.41 2.22
N LEU A 113 -4.12 -4.44 1.56
CA LEU A 113 -4.03 -3.02 1.89
C LEU A 113 -5.31 -2.60 2.60
N ASN A 114 -5.20 -2.22 3.86
CA ASN A 114 -6.35 -1.92 4.71
C ASN A 114 -6.29 -0.50 5.28
N ALA A 115 -7.19 0.36 4.84
CA ALA A 115 -7.42 1.70 5.37
C ALA A 115 -8.90 1.87 5.79
N SER A 116 -9.51 0.80 6.31
CA SER A 116 -10.90 0.83 6.76
C SER A 116 -11.07 1.58 8.07
N SER A 117 -12.29 2.03 8.35
CA SER A 117 -12.67 2.67 9.59
C SER A 117 -13.77 1.88 10.29
N THR A 118 -13.67 1.78 11.62
CA THR A 118 -14.70 1.15 12.47
C THR A 118 -15.73 2.13 13.03
N ASN A 119 -15.43 3.44 13.06
CA ASN A 119 -16.29 4.44 13.67
C ASN A 119 -16.55 5.67 12.79
N ASP A 120 -15.82 5.83 11.70
CA ASP A 120 -15.86 7.04 10.85
C ASP A 120 -15.82 6.69 9.37
N ASP A 121 -15.41 7.63 8.54
CA ASP A 121 -15.21 7.43 7.11
C ASP A 121 -13.97 6.54 6.85
N GLY A 122 -14.04 5.68 5.84
CA GLY A 122 -12.89 4.92 5.35
C GLY A 122 -11.78 5.84 4.84
N GLY A 123 -10.54 5.34 4.83
CA GLY A 123 -9.36 6.10 4.43
C GLY A 123 -9.09 6.08 2.92
N ASN A 124 -7.81 6.20 2.56
CA ASN A 124 -7.38 6.29 1.17
C ASN A 124 -6.30 5.26 0.83
N ILE A 125 -6.44 4.64 -0.33
CA ILE A 125 -5.39 3.83 -0.96
C ILE A 125 -5.11 4.41 -2.34
N MET A 126 -3.87 4.86 -2.57
CA MET A 126 -3.43 5.40 -3.85
C MET A 126 -2.24 4.60 -4.35
N VAL A 127 -2.33 4.05 -5.55
CA VAL A 127 -1.25 3.32 -6.21
C VAL A 127 -1.00 3.94 -7.58
N THR A 128 0.22 4.43 -7.79
CA THR A 128 0.65 4.99 -9.07
C THR A 128 1.85 4.21 -9.60
N SER A 129 1.84 3.91 -10.89
CA SER A 129 2.94 3.22 -11.56
C SER A 129 3.23 3.83 -12.92
N SER A 130 4.49 4.03 -13.24
CA SER A 130 4.91 4.39 -14.61
C SER A 130 4.99 3.18 -15.55
N SER A 131 4.70 1.97 -15.05
CA SER A 131 4.56 0.73 -15.81
C SER A 131 3.25 0.04 -15.44
N ASN A 132 3.26 -1.28 -15.20
CA ASN A 132 2.05 -2.03 -14.88
C ASN A 132 1.72 -1.98 -13.38
N ILE A 133 0.44 -2.12 -13.06
CA ILE A 133 -0.02 -2.51 -11.72
C ILE A 133 -0.61 -3.91 -11.83
N VAL A 134 -0.11 -4.83 -11.01
CA VAL A 134 -0.60 -6.22 -10.95
C VAL A 134 -1.08 -6.52 -9.53
N GLN A 135 -2.39 -6.65 -9.36
CA GLN A 135 -2.99 -7.10 -8.10
C GLN A 135 -3.27 -8.59 -8.19
N SER A 136 -2.69 -9.36 -7.26
CA SER A 136 -2.79 -10.81 -7.22
C SER A 136 -4.15 -11.29 -6.73
N HIS A 137 -4.50 -12.52 -7.10
CA HIS A 137 -5.66 -13.22 -6.56
C HIS A 137 -5.55 -13.38 -5.03
N GLY A 138 -6.64 -13.14 -4.34
CA GLY A 138 -6.74 -13.24 -2.87
C GLY A 138 -6.24 -12.01 -2.11
N SER A 139 -5.61 -11.03 -2.77
CA SER A 139 -5.30 -9.75 -2.12
C SER A 139 -6.54 -8.85 -2.06
N VAL A 140 -6.63 -8.05 -1.01
CA VAL A 140 -7.78 -7.16 -0.77
C VAL A 140 -7.32 -5.71 -0.59
N LEU A 141 -7.95 -4.79 -1.32
CA LEU A 141 -7.84 -3.35 -1.07
C LEU A 141 -9.11 -2.90 -0.36
N ASN A 142 -9.01 -2.47 0.90
CA ASN A 142 -10.16 -2.15 1.73
C ASN A 142 -10.09 -0.74 2.30
N VAL A 143 -11.05 0.08 1.93
CA VAL A 143 -11.28 1.44 2.48
C VAL A 143 -12.73 1.59 2.97
N SER A 144 -13.34 0.51 3.43
CA SER A 144 -14.71 0.55 3.96
C SER A 144 -14.78 1.39 5.23
N GLY A 145 -15.88 2.08 5.43
CA GLY A 145 -16.11 2.90 6.61
C GLY A 145 -17.47 2.63 7.25
N THR A 146 -17.59 2.97 8.52
CA THR A 146 -18.87 2.89 9.23
C THR A 146 -19.82 3.98 8.75
N ASN A 147 -19.33 5.19 8.54
CA ASN A 147 -20.13 6.28 7.96
C ASN A 147 -20.11 6.17 6.44
N LYS A 148 -19.02 6.52 5.81
CA LYS A 148 -18.82 6.47 4.36
C LYS A 148 -17.67 5.56 3.99
N GLY A 149 -17.73 4.94 2.81
CA GLY A 149 -16.55 4.35 2.22
C GLY A 149 -15.50 5.42 1.85
N GLY A 150 -14.23 5.02 1.84
CA GLY A 150 -13.11 5.87 1.42
C GLY A 150 -12.84 5.84 -0.07
N THR A 151 -11.60 6.06 -0.47
CA THR A 151 -11.19 6.11 -1.88
C THR A 151 -10.07 5.11 -2.19
N ILE A 152 -10.24 4.32 -3.24
CA ILE A 152 -9.18 3.53 -3.88
C ILE A 152 -8.87 4.16 -5.23
N SER A 153 -7.60 4.46 -5.51
CA SER A 153 -7.15 4.97 -6.79
C SER A 153 -5.98 4.16 -7.31
N LEU A 154 -6.14 3.52 -8.44
CA LEU A 154 -5.09 2.79 -9.16
C LEU A 154 -4.83 3.53 -10.48
N SER A 155 -3.62 4.04 -10.69
CA SER A 155 -3.24 4.74 -11.92
C SER A 155 -1.96 4.17 -12.50
N SER A 156 -2.00 3.75 -13.76
CA SER A 156 -0.90 3.13 -14.47
C SER A 156 -0.64 3.82 -15.82
N LYS A 157 0.63 4.02 -16.16
CA LYS A 157 1.01 4.45 -17.53
C LYS A 157 1.01 3.31 -18.55
N LYS A 158 0.78 2.07 -18.15
CA LYS A 158 0.61 0.92 -19.04
C LYS A 158 -0.66 0.16 -18.70
N ASP A 159 -0.55 -1.03 -18.14
CA ASP A 159 -1.68 -1.93 -17.90
C ASP A 159 -2.00 -2.05 -16.40
N ILE A 160 -3.27 -2.28 -16.09
CA ILE A 160 -3.72 -2.73 -14.77
C ILE A 160 -4.33 -4.10 -14.92
N ILE A 161 -3.79 -5.07 -14.18
CA ILE A 161 -4.32 -6.43 -14.09
C ILE A 161 -4.68 -6.67 -12.64
N SER A 162 -5.97 -6.83 -12.34
CA SER A 162 -6.45 -7.08 -11.00
C SER A 162 -7.22 -8.39 -10.95
N SER A 163 -6.80 -9.26 -10.01
CA SER A 163 -7.48 -10.51 -9.67
C SER A 163 -7.91 -10.53 -8.20
N GLY A 164 -7.65 -9.47 -7.45
CA GLY A 164 -8.02 -9.31 -6.05
C GLY A 164 -9.30 -8.49 -5.88
N ASP A 165 -9.74 -8.37 -4.64
CA ASP A 165 -10.97 -7.66 -4.29
C ASP A 165 -10.70 -6.20 -3.91
N MET A 166 -11.70 -5.33 -4.12
CA MET A 166 -11.67 -3.93 -3.73
C MET A 166 -12.97 -3.55 -3.02
N SER A 167 -12.87 -2.95 -1.84
CA SER A 167 -14.04 -2.52 -1.08
C SER A 167 -13.89 -1.07 -0.59
N ALA A 168 -14.88 -0.26 -0.94
CA ALA A 168 -15.08 1.11 -0.46
C ALA A 168 -16.53 1.26 0.03
N SER A 169 -17.05 0.31 0.80
CA SER A 169 -18.42 0.34 1.28
C SER A 169 -18.60 1.30 2.47
N GLY A 170 -19.77 1.90 2.58
CA GLY A 170 -20.22 2.66 3.74
C GLY A 170 -21.41 1.99 4.39
N THR A 171 -21.43 1.89 5.74
CA THR A 171 -22.51 1.20 6.44
C THR A 171 -23.72 2.10 6.65
N PHE A 172 -23.52 3.34 7.08
CA PHE A 172 -24.62 4.23 7.47
C PHE A 172 -24.96 5.31 6.46
N LEU A 173 -24.01 5.71 5.63
CA LEU A 173 -24.20 6.79 4.65
C LEU A 173 -23.95 6.29 3.23
N HIS A 174 -22.90 6.79 2.60
CA HIS A 174 -22.63 6.52 1.18
C HIS A 174 -21.47 5.54 1.03
N GLY A 175 -21.52 4.74 -0.04
CA GLY A 175 -20.33 4.07 -0.54
C GLY A 175 -19.23 5.08 -0.90
N GLY A 176 -18.01 4.61 -0.94
CA GLY A 176 -16.86 5.42 -1.34
C GLY A 176 -16.65 5.45 -2.85
N ARG A 177 -15.39 5.54 -3.26
CA ARG A 177 -15.00 5.67 -4.66
C ARG A 177 -13.86 4.71 -4.99
N ILE A 178 -13.94 4.08 -6.16
CA ILE A 178 -12.87 3.26 -6.72
C ILE A 178 -12.59 3.75 -8.14
N ASP A 179 -11.41 4.32 -8.34
CA ASP A 179 -10.93 4.81 -9.62
C ASP A 179 -9.83 3.90 -10.14
N ILE A 180 -9.96 3.42 -11.36
CA ILE A 180 -8.97 2.58 -12.02
C ILE A 180 -8.67 3.18 -13.38
N GLU A 181 -7.44 3.66 -13.58
CA GLU A 181 -7.02 4.34 -14.80
C GLU A 181 -5.74 3.70 -15.35
N ALA A 182 -5.74 3.34 -16.61
CA ALA A 182 -4.58 2.80 -17.30
C ALA A 182 -4.48 3.37 -18.71
N ASN A 183 -3.26 3.67 -19.16
CA ASN A 183 -3.06 4.20 -20.52
C ASN A 183 -3.25 3.14 -21.61
N ASN A 184 -3.00 1.85 -21.33
CA ASN A 184 -3.16 0.77 -22.31
C ASN A 184 -4.42 -0.06 -22.08
N SER A 185 -4.44 -0.89 -21.01
CA SER A 185 -5.55 -1.80 -20.73
C SER A 185 -5.84 -1.99 -19.25
N ILE A 186 -7.10 -2.26 -18.94
CA ILE A 186 -7.56 -2.68 -17.62
C ILE A 186 -8.17 -4.07 -17.76
N ARG A 187 -7.67 -5.03 -16.98
CA ARG A 187 -8.18 -6.39 -16.90
C ARG A 187 -8.59 -6.70 -15.47
N LEU A 188 -9.87 -6.88 -15.24
CA LEU A 188 -10.43 -7.29 -13.97
C LEU A 188 -10.78 -8.78 -14.07
N LEU A 189 -10.00 -9.63 -13.41
CA LEU A 189 -10.07 -11.09 -13.52
C LEU A 189 -10.56 -11.66 -12.18
N SER A 190 -11.80 -12.11 -12.13
CA SER A 190 -12.40 -12.70 -10.91
C SER A 190 -12.34 -11.77 -9.67
N SER A 191 -12.37 -10.46 -9.90
CA SER A 191 -12.35 -9.44 -8.84
C SER A 191 -13.76 -9.11 -8.36
N SER A 192 -13.94 -8.93 -7.06
CA SER A 192 -15.12 -8.31 -6.48
C SER A 192 -14.87 -6.82 -6.23
N ILE A 193 -15.74 -5.95 -6.74
CA ILE A 193 -15.66 -4.51 -6.51
C ILE A 193 -16.93 -4.08 -5.77
N ASN A 194 -16.77 -3.57 -4.56
CA ASN A 194 -17.87 -3.16 -3.69
C ASN A 194 -17.77 -1.69 -3.31
N VAL A 195 -18.75 -0.89 -3.71
CA VAL A 195 -18.91 0.53 -3.34
C VAL A 195 -20.31 0.77 -2.73
N SER A 196 -20.89 -0.22 -2.08
CA SER A 196 -22.22 -0.12 -1.50
C SER A 196 -22.29 0.93 -0.39
N GLY A 197 -23.43 1.58 -0.27
CA GLY A 197 -23.77 2.49 0.82
C GLY A 197 -25.13 2.10 1.43
N ALA A 198 -25.56 2.82 2.47
CA ALA A 198 -26.91 2.65 3.02
C ALA A 198 -27.95 3.01 1.95
N THR A 199 -28.99 2.20 1.85
CA THR A 199 -30.23 2.60 1.16
C THR A 199 -31.05 3.46 2.09
N GLN A 200 -31.34 4.70 1.69
CA GLN A 200 -32.32 5.56 2.37
C GLN A 200 -33.74 5.06 2.14
#